data_44bba14b41b7fbdd15e6e479285f11e4
#
_entry.id   44bba14b41b7fbdd15e6e479285f11e4
#
_cell.length_a   1.000
_cell.length_b   1.000
_cell.length_c   1.000
_cell.angle_alpha   90.00
_cell.angle_beta   90.00
_cell.angle_gamma   90.00
#
_symmetry.space_group_name_H-M   'P 1'
#
loop_
_entity.id
_entity.type
_entity.pdbx_description
1 polymer ?
#
loop_
_entity_poly.entity_id
_entity_poly.type
_entity_poly.pdbx_seq_one_letter_code
_entity_poly.pdbx_strand_id
1 'polypeptide(L)'
;MQSYAPVPPIFSKLGLAYDDVLLLPNETDVIPSEVDTTTHLTREITMKVPAISAAMDTVTESEMAIAMARNGGIGVLHRNLSIDDQAAQVDVVKRSESGMITDPLTVNPDVTLADLDKLCGRFHISGLPVVDKDSKLVGIITNRDMRFIASEDYDRLKVSEVMTRENLITGPSNISKEDAHDLLAKHKVEKLPLIDDNGKLAGLITVKDFVKTEQYPDATKDEQGRLRVAAGIGFLGDAYNRASALMEAGVDVLVVDTANGEAKLALDMIRRLKSDSAFKGVDIIGGNVATRQGAQAMID
;
A
#
# COMPACT_ATOMS: atom_id res chain seq x y z
N MET A 1 -8.04 -60.80 6.02
CA MET A 1 -8.22 -59.68 5.11
C MET A 1 -9.61 -59.07 5.36
N GLN A 2 -9.69 -57.92 5.98
CA GLN A 2 -10.97 -57.21 6.12
C GLN A 2 -11.35 -56.68 4.74
N SER A 3 -12.46 -57.17 4.18
CA SER A 3 -13.05 -56.60 2.96
C SER A 3 -13.68 -55.26 3.32
N TYR A 4 -13.01 -54.17 2.96
CA TYR A 4 -13.62 -52.85 3.05
C TYR A 4 -14.84 -52.80 2.10
N ALA A 5 -15.97 -52.28 2.58
CA ALA A 5 -17.12 -52.01 1.73
C ALA A 5 -16.73 -51.05 0.59
N PRO A 6 -17.26 -51.23 -0.63
CA PRO A 6 -16.92 -50.35 -1.76
C PRO A 6 -17.27 -48.90 -1.39
N VAL A 7 -16.31 -48.02 -1.59
CA VAL A 7 -16.50 -46.56 -1.35
C VAL A 7 -17.60 -46.04 -2.24
N PRO A 8 -18.65 -45.38 -1.71
CA PRO A 8 -19.70 -44.83 -2.55
C PRO A 8 -19.14 -43.87 -3.62
N PRO A 9 -19.76 -43.81 -4.81
CA PRO A 9 -19.25 -43.00 -5.94
C PRO A 9 -18.99 -41.53 -5.58
N ILE A 10 -19.76 -40.99 -4.65
CA ILE A 10 -19.61 -39.59 -4.16
C ILE A 10 -18.25 -39.37 -3.44
N PHE A 11 -17.63 -40.42 -2.91
CA PHE A 11 -16.32 -40.38 -2.24
C PHE A 11 -15.22 -41.01 -3.09
N SER A 12 -15.47 -41.26 -4.37
CA SER A 12 -14.51 -41.92 -5.27
C SER A 12 -13.37 -41.01 -5.75
N LYS A 13 -13.52 -39.69 -5.61
CA LYS A 13 -12.49 -38.71 -5.97
C LYS A 13 -11.59 -38.47 -4.76
N LEU A 14 -10.29 -38.70 -4.96
CA LEU A 14 -9.27 -38.33 -3.97
C LEU A 14 -9.08 -36.79 -3.97
N GLY A 15 -9.26 -36.17 -2.82
CA GLY A 15 -8.91 -34.76 -2.57
C GLY A 15 -7.69 -34.74 -1.66
N LEU A 16 -6.61 -34.13 -2.13
CA LEU A 16 -5.36 -34.02 -1.34
C LEU A 16 -5.23 -32.60 -0.79
N ALA A 17 -4.79 -32.53 0.47
CA ALA A 17 -4.30 -31.30 1.07
C ALA A 17 -2.76 -31.23 0.96
N TYR A 18 -2.16 -30.09 1.26
CA TYR A 18 -0.70 -29.97 1.24
C TYR A 18 -0.02 -30.91 2.23
N ASP A 19 -0.68 -31.23 3.35
CA ASP A 19 -0.17 -32.16 4.36
C ASP A 19 -0.15 -33.63 3.89
N ASP A 20 -0.85 -33.95 2.80
CA ASP A 20 -0.93 -35.29 2.23
C ASP A 20 0.18 -35.57 1.21
N VAL A 21 1.00 -34.57 0.85
CA VAL A 21 1.98 -34.65 -0.22
C VAL A 21 3.35 -34.15 0.20
N LEU A 22 4.40 -34.69 -0.43
CA LEU A 22 5.77 -34.25 -0.29
C LEU A 22 6.36 -33.95 -1.65
N LEU A 23 7.21 -32.89 -1.71
CA LEU A 23 8.03 -32.64 -2.89
C LEU A 23 9.22 -33.59 -2.86
N LEU A 24 9.40 -34.39 -3.91
CA LEU A 24 10.56 -35.26 -4.07
C LEU A 24 11.72 -34.48 -4.68
N PRO A 25 12.94 -34.61 -4.14
CA PRO A 25 14.13 -34.08 -4.79
C PRO A 25 14.30 -34.67 -6.20
N ASN A 26 14.75 -33.85 -7.13
CA ASN A 26 15.04 -34.25 -8.49
C ASN A 26 16.39 -33.67 -8.92
N GLU A 27 16.96 -34.17 -10.01
CA GLU A 27 18.16 -33.65 -10.62
C GLU A 27 17.90 -32.20 -11.08
N THR A 28 18.86 -31.30 -10.81
CA THR A 28 18.79 -29.88 -11.21
C THR A 28 20.19 -29.36 -11.50
N ASP A 29 20.28 -28.45 -12.45
CA ASP A 29 21.47 -27.68 -12.78
C ASP A 29 21.38 -26.24 -12.26
N VAL A 30 20.28 -25.90 -11.56
CA VAL A 30 20.04 -24.56 -10.97
C VAL A 30 20.53 -24.54 -9.53
N ILE A 31 21.42 -23.61 -9.20
CA ILE A 31 21.85 -23.38 -7.83
C ILE A 31 20.91 -22.36 -7.14
N PRO A 32 20.74 -22.42 -5.79
CA PRO A 32 19.77 -21.58 -5.08
C PRO A 32 19.91 -20.07 -5.32
N SER A 33 21.12 -19.56 -5.54
CA SER A 33 21.38 -18.14 -5.81
C SER A 33 20.95 -17.66 -7.21
N GLU A 34 20.66 -18.61 -8.13
CA GLU A 34 20.24 -18.34 -9.50
C GLU A 34 18.74 -18.54 -9.72
N VAL A 35 18.03 -18.95 -8.66
CA VAL A 35 16.57 -19.17 -8.75
C VAL A 35 15.86 -17.83 -8.95
N ASP A 36 15.10 -17.70 -10.04
CA ASP A 36 14.16 -16.61 -10.24
C ASP A 36 12.78 -16.99 -9.67
N THR A 37 12.38 -16.33 -8.61
CA THR A 37 11.09 -16.53 -7.94
C THR A 37 10.02 -15.54 -8.42
N THR A 38 10.32 -14.74 -9.45
CA THR A 38 9.39 -13.78 -10.02
C THR A 38 8.10 -14.45 -10.47
N THR A 39 6.96 -13.91 -10.06
CA THR A 39 5.63 -14.45 -10.33
C THR A 39 4.63 -13.33 -10.65
N HIS A 40 3.55 -13.69 -11.33
CA HIS A 40 2.43 -12.80 -11.59
C HIS A 40 1.32 -13.07 -10.58
N LEU A 41 1.00 -12.05 -9.76
CA LEU A 41 -0.19 -12.07 -8.92
C LEU A 41 -1.46 -11.94 -9.77
N THR A 42 -1.39 -11.03 -10.73
CA THR A 42 -2.41 -10.74 -11.72
C THR A 42 -1.75 -10.54 -13.08
N ARG A 43 -2.51 -10.14 -14.11
CA ARG A 43 -1.92 -9.80 -15.42
C ARG A 43 -1.02 -8.57 -15.36
N GLU A 44 -1.35 -7.63 -14.47
CA GLU A 44 -0.69 -6.32 -14.37
C GLU A 44 0.33 -6.26 -13.22
N ILE A 45 0.23 -7.15 -12.23
CA ILE A 45 1.06 -7.11 -11.04
C ILE A 45 2.02 -8.27 -11.01
N THR A 46 3.31 -7.94 -11.08
CA THR A 46 4.42 -8.88 -10.90
C THR A 46 5.02 -8.72 -9.51
N MET A 47 5.35 -9.83 -8.87
CA MET A 47 6.04 -9.89 -7.58
C MET A 47 7.36 -10.62 -7.73
N LYS A 48 8.38 -10.22 -6.95
CA LYS A 48 9.68 -10.89 -6.91
C LYS A 48 9.67 -12.15 -6.04
N VAL A 49 8.80 -12.17 -5.05
CA VAL A 49 8.62 -13.30 -4.12
C VAL A 49 7.16 -13.75 -4.17
N PRO A 50 6.88 -15.05 -4.43
CA PRO A 50 5.52 -15.58 -4.56
C PRO A 50 4.86 -15.78 -3.18
N ALA A 51 4.84 -14.73 -2.36
CA ALA A 51 4.29 -14.76 -1.01
C ALA A 51 3.23 -13.68 -0.81
N ILE A 52 2.10 -14.09 -0.25
CA ILE A 52 0.95 -13.23 0.04
C ILE A 52 0.57 -13.45 1.50
N SER A 53 0.45 -12.38 2.30
CA SER A 53 -0.13 -12.52 3.64
C SER A 53 -1.66 -12.48 3.58
N ALA A 54 -2.29 -13.39 4.34
CA ALA A 54 -3.72 -13.66 4.28
C ALA A 54 -4.57 -12.49 4.83
N ALA A 55 -5.79 -12.35 4.30
CA ALA A 55 -6.79 -11.37 4.72
C ALA A 55 -7.45 -11.77 6.06
N MET A 56 -6.65 -11.97 7.09
CA MET A 56 -7.10 -12.39 8.42
C MET A 56 -6.75 -11.32 9.45
N ASP A 57 -7.67 -11.06 10.37
CA ASP A 57 -7.39 -10.26 11.56
C ASP A 57 -6.23 -10.89 12.36
N THR A 58 -5.45 -10.08 13.04
CA THR A 58 -4.21 -10.49 13.73
C THR A 58 -3.08 -11.02 12.82
N VAL A 59 -3.26 -11.06 11.51
CA VAL A 59 -2.24 -11.47 10.51
C VAL A 59 -1.83 -10.29 9.64
N THR A 60 -2.77 -9.70 8.89
CA THR A 60 -2.43 -8.65 7.92
C THR A 60 -3.15 -7.34 8.20
N GLU A 61 -2.42 -6.45 8.83
CA GLU A 61 -2.70 -5.01 8.90
C GLU A 61 -1.60 -4.23 8.18
N SER A 62 -1.61 -2.91 8.26
CA SER A 62 -0.69 -2.05 7.49
C SER A 62 0.79 -2.40 7.68
N GLU A 63 1.23 -2.74 8.90
CA GLU A 63 2.63 -3.10 9.17
C GLU A 63 3.06 -4.37 8.44
N MET A 64 2.23 -5.43 8.49
CA MET A 64 2.48 -6.67 7.76
C MET A 64 2.42 -6.44 6.26
N ALA A 65 1.44 -5.66 5.76
CA ALA A 65 1.33 -5.36 4.33
C ALA A 65 2.57 -4.61 3.82
N ILE A 66 3.09 -3.65 4.59
CA ILE A 66 4.35 -2.95 4.30
C ILE A 66 5.53 -3.93 4.27
N ALA A 67 5.65 -4.79 5.27
CA ALA A 67 6.73 -5.78 5.34
C ALA A 67 6.70 -6.74 4.16
N MET A 68 5.52 -7.26 3.80
CA MET A 68 5.34 -8.13 2.65
C MET A 68 5.72 -7.47 1.34
N ALA A 69 5.22 -6.25 1.09
CA ALA A 69 5.50 -5.54 -0.15
C ALA A 69 6.99 -5.16 -0.27
N ARG A 70 7.64 -4.75 0.82
CA ARG A 70 9.10 -4.48 0.88
C ARG A 70 9.94 -5.68 0.50
N ASN A 71 9.52 -6.85 0.90
CA ASN A 71 10.23 -8.10 0.61
C ASN A 71 9.78 -8.77 -0.69
N GLY A 72 9.12 -8.06 -1.59
CA GLY A 72 8.78 -8.53 -2.92
C GLY A 72 7.48 -9.33 -3.04
N GLY A 73 6.74 -9.47 -1.94
CA GLY A 73 5.40 -10.06 -1.91
C GLY A 73 4.28 -9.00 -1.88
N ILE A 74 3.12 -9.35 -1.33
CA ILE A 74 2.01 -8.41 -1.10
C ILE A 74 1.20 -8.81 0.13
N GLY A 75 0.67 -7.84 0.87
CA GLY A 75 -0.26 -8.08 1.96
C GLY A 75 -1.71 -7.83 1.56
N VAL A 76 -2.63 -8.69 2.04
CA VAL A 76 -4.07 -8.50 1.88
C VAL A 76 -4.67 -8.04 3.21
N LEU A 77 -5.02 -6.77 3.32
CA LEU A 77 -5.64 -6.19 4.52
C LEU A 77 -6.98 -6.86 4.81
N HIS A 78 -7.19 -7.27 6.05
CA HIS A 78 -8.44 -7.93 6.45
C HIS A 78 -9.61 -6.94 6.52
N ARG A 79 -10.85 -7.45 6.41
CA ARG A 79 -12.09 -6.67 6.40
C ARG A 79 -12.81 -6.60 7.76
N ASN A 80 -12.23 -7.18 8.82
CA ASN A 80 -12.79 -7.11 10.17
C ASN A 80 -12.49 -5.76 10.83
N LEU A 81 -12.80 -4.69 10.11
CA LEU A 81 -12.59 -3.28 10.44
C LEU A 81 -13.77 -2.46 9.90
N SER A 82 -13.95 -1.25 10.39
CA SER A 82 -14.81 -0.28 9.72
C SER A 82 -14.28 0.02 8.31
N ILE A 83 -15.11 0.55 7.43
CA ILE A 83 -14.69 0.96 6.08
C ILE A 83 -13.57 2.00 6.17
N ASP A 84 -13.76 2.99 7.03
CA ASP A 84 -12.81 4.10 7.19
C ASP A 84 -11.46 3.63 7.77
N ASP A 85 -11.47 2.71 8.74
CA ASP A 85 -10.24 2.17 9.32
C ASP A 85 -9.47 1.32 8.31
N GLN A 86 -10.15 0.50 7.50
CA GLN A 86 -9.48 -0.28 6.47
C GLN A 86 -8.91 0.61 5.36
N ALA A 87 -9.64 1.63 4.92
CA ALA A 87 -9.15 2.62 3.96
C ALA A 87 -7.95 3.41 4.51
N ALA A 88 -7.99 3.78 5.80
CA ALA A 88 -6.86 4.43 6.46
C ALA A 88 -5.60 3.52 6.48
N GLN A 89 -5.76 2.21 6.64
CA GLN A 89 -4.62 1.28 6.55
C GLN A 89 -4.04 1.20 5.12
N VAL A 90 -4.87 1.24 4.07
CA VAL A 90 -4.39 1.35 2.69
C VAL A 90 -3.54 2.62 2.53
N ASP A 91 -4.05 3.76 3.00
CA ASP A 91 -3.33 5.05 2.93
C ASP A 91 -1.98 4.99 3.66
N VAL A 92 -1.91 4.35 4.83
CA VAL A 92 -0.65 4.13 5.56
C VAL A 92 0.35 3.33 4.73
N VAL A 93 -0.08 2.25 4.06
CA VAL A 93 0.80 1.45 3.19
C VAL A 93 1.28 2.28 2.01
N LYS A 94 0.38 2.98 1.33
CA LYS A 94 0.71 3.82 0.16
C LYS A 94 1.66 4.96 0.49
N ARG A 95 1.55 5.54 1.69
CA ARG A 95 2.45 6.62 2.15
C ARG A 95 3.75 6.12 2.75
N SER A 96 3.87 4.84 3.08
CA SER A 96 5.07 4.29 3.73
C SER A 96 6.32 4.37 2.84
N GLU A 97 6.13 4.28 1.52
CA GLU A 97 7.17 4.50 0.52
C GLU A 97 6.60 5.20 -0.70
N SER A 98 7.17 6.33 -1.02
CA SER A 98 6.92 7.04 -2.26
C SER A 98 8.25 7.63 -2.71
N GLY A 99 8.68 7.29 -3.92
CA GLY A 99 9.92 7.85 -4.48
C GLY A 99 9.83 9.37 -4.71
N MET A 100 8.62 9.85 -4.92
CA MET A 100 8.21 11.25 -4.93
C MET A 100 6.76 11.29 -4.46
N ILE A 101 6.48 11.96 -3.37
CA ILE A 101 5.12 12.18 -2.89
C ILE A 101 4.49 13.26 -3.76
N THR A 102 3.61 12.87 -4.67
CA THR A 102 2.94 13.80 -5.62
C THR A 102 1.81 14.61 -4.96
N ASP A 103 1.28 14.15 -3.84
CA ASP A 103 0.30 14.87 -3.01
C ASP A 103 0.73 14.81 -1.55
N PRO A 104 1.74 15.59 -1.16
CA PRO A 104 2.24 15.58 0.20
C PRO A 104 1.23 16.19 1.16
N LEU A 105 1.13 15.60 2.36
CA LEU A 105 0.45 16.27 3.45
C LEU A 105 1.08 17.65 3.69
N THR A 106 0.24 18.65 3.81
CA THR A 106 0.65 20.04 4.04
C THR A 106 -0.02 20.59 5.30
N VAL A 107 0.51 21.67 5.77
CA VAL A 107 -0.09 22.41 6.88
C VAL A 107 -0.21 23.91 6.54
N ASN A 108 -1.25 24.53 7.06
CA ASN A 108 -1.42 25.97 6.92
C ASN A 108 -0.59 26.72 7.99
N PRO A 109 -0.03 27.91 7.70
CA PRO A 109 0.76 28.69 8.64
C PRO A 109 0.04 29.04 9.97
N ASP A 110 -1.28 29.07 9.97
CA ASP A 110 -2.09 29.45 11.13
C ASP A 110 -2.42 28.29 12.09
N VAL A 111 -2.08 27.06 11.74
CA VAL A 111 -2.29 25.86 12.58
C VAL A 111 -1.39 25.91 13.81
N THR A 112 -1.87 25.43 14.96
CA THR A 112 -1.09 25.33 16.19
C THR A 112 -0.07 24.19 16.13
N LEU A 113 1.00 24.28 16.92
CA LEU A 113 1.97 23.19 17.00
C LEU A 113 1.36 21.92 17.59
N ALA A 114 0.36 22.05 18.49
CA ALA A 114 -0.36 20.90 19.05
C ALA A 114 -1.13 20.11 17.99
N ASP A 115 -1.82 20.80 17.07
CA ASP A 115 -2.54 20.16 15.98
C ASP A 115 -1.57 19.58 14.93
N LEU A 116 -0.45 20.27 14.68
CA LEU A 116 0.63 19.74 13.84
C LEU A 116 1.21 18.46 14.42
N ASP A 117 1.50 18.42 15.73
CA ASP A 117 2.07 17.26 16.41
C ASP A 117 1.13 16.04 16.34
N LYS A 118 -0.18 16.25 16.58
CA LYS A 118 -1.20 15.22 16.38
C LYS A 118 -1.21 14.70 14.95
N LEU A 119 -1.12 15.60 13.96
CA LEU A 119 -1.08 15.21 12.54
C LEU A 119 0.18 14.40 12.23
N CYS A 120 1.34 14.84 12.67
CA CYS A 120 2.62 14.15 12.53
C CYS A 120 2.60 12.77 13.20
N GLY A 121 2.03 12.67 14.41
CA GLY A 121 1.87 11.41 15.13
C GLY A 121 0.96 10.42 14.42
N ARG A 122 -0.20 10.89 13.92
CA ARG A 122 -1.16 10.05 13.19
C ARG A 122 -0.57 9.43 11.92
N PHE A 123 0.23 10.17 11.18
CA PHE A 123 0.80 9.72 9.91
C PHE A 123 2.27 9.28 10.00
N HIS A 124 2.85 9.25 11.20
CA HIS A 124 4.26 8.88 11.45
C HIS A 124 5.27 9.67 10.59
N ILE A 125 5.03 10.96 10.41
CA ILE A 125 5.85 11.87 9.61
C ILE A 125 6.62 12.86 10.49
N SER A 126 7.81 13.24 10.05
CA SER A 126 8.73 14.09 10.82
C SER A 126 8.77 15.55 10.39
N GLY A 127 7.84 15.97 9.55
CA GLY A 127 7.73 17.36 9.10
C GLY A 127 7.00 17.48 7.76
N LEU A 128 6.45 18.67 7.52
CA LEU A 128 5.52 18.98 6.45
C LEU A 128 5.90 20.26 5.71
N PRO A 129 5.63 20.34 4.41
CA PRO A 129 5.57 21.61 3.70
C PRO A 129 4.44 22.48 4.27
N VAL A 130 4.70 23.76 4.39
CA VAL A 130 3.71 24.76 4.81
C VAL A 130 3.27 25.51 3.57
N VAL A 131 1.95 25.54 3.31
CA VAL A 131 1.38 26.18 2.14
C VAL A 131 0.35 27.23 2.54
N ASP A 132 0.21 28.26 1.71
CA ASP A 132 -0.84 29.26 1.85
C ASP A 132 -2.19 28.78 1.26
N LYS A 133 -3.18 29.67 1.23
CA LYS A 133 -4.53 29.39 0.71
C LYS A 133 -4.56 29.07 -0.79
N ASP A 134 -3.53 29.49 -1.53
CA ASP A 134 -3.37 29.26 -2.97
C ASP A 134 -2.49 28.04 -3.27
N SER A 135 -2.18 27.23 -2.24
CA SER A 135 -1.29 26.07 -2.29
C SER A 135 0.17 26.41 -2.66
N LYS A 136 0.59 27.66 -2.48
CA LYS A 136 1.98 28.08 -2.67
C LYS A 136 2.81 27.68 -1.45
N LEU A 137 4.02 27.21 -1.70
CA LEU A 137 4.96 26.89 -0.65
C LEU A 137 5.45 28.15 0.04
N VAL A 138 5.21 28.28 1.36
CA VAL A 138 5.61 29.43 2.19
C VAL A 138 6.60 29.06 3.28
N GLY A 139 6.84 27.77 3.50
CA GLY A 139 7.77 27.29 4.50
C GLY A 139 7.84 25.77 4.55
N ILE A 140 8.69 25.29 5.45
CA ILE A 140 8.74 23.90 5.86
C ILE A 140 8.84 23.85 7.38
N ILE A 141 8.16 22.90 8.02
CA ILE A 141 8.26 22.64 9.45
C ILE A 141 8.60 21.20 9.72
N THR A 142 9.54 20.95 10.60
CA THR A 142 10.03 19.61 10.95
C THR A 142 10.13 19.43 12.45
N ASN A 143 10.29 18.19 12.92
CA ASN A 143 10.55 17.90 14.34
C ASN A 143 11.83 18.61 14.86
N ARG A 144 12.75 19.00 13.96
CA ARG A 144 13.97 19.73 14.33
C ARG A 144 13.62 21.16 14.76
N ASP A 145 12.69 21.79 14.08
CA ASP A 145 12.23 23.16 14.38
C ASP A 145 11.48 23.20 15.72
N MET A 146 10.75 22.14 16.07
CA MET A 146 9.96 22.04 17.31
C MET A 146 10.77 21.53 18.52
N ARG A 147 11.97 20.97 18.31
CA ARG A 147 12.74 20.21 19.32
C ARG A 147 12.98 20.97 20.63
N PHE A 148 13.13 22.26 20.57
CA PHE A 148 13.49 23.12 21.71
C PHE A 148 12.30 23.92 22.25
N ILE A 149 11.08 23.66 21.77
CA ILE A 149 9.86 24.33 22.22
C ILE A 149 9.27 23.50 23.35
N ALA A 150 8.90 24.16 24.46
CA ALA A 150 8.23 23.50 25.56
C ALA A 150 6.82 23.04 25.16
N SER A 151 6.42 21.85 25.60
CA SER A 151 5.11 21.27 25.24
C SER A 151 3.93 22.14 25.66
N GLU A 152 4.07 22.92 26.74
CA GLU A 152 3.08 23.90 27.23
C GLU A 152 2.82 25.06 26.27
N ASP A 153 3.76 25.33 25.34
CA ASP A 153 3.62 26.37 24.32
C ASP A 153 2.95 25.86 23.02
N TYR A 154 2.75 24.55 22.87
CA TYR A 154 2.24 23.95 21.62
C TYR A 154 0.81 24.42 21.27
N ASP A 155 -0.04 24.64 22.25
CA ASP A 155 -1.40 25.15 22.02
C ASP A 155 -1.44 26.64 21.64
N ARG A 156 -0.39 27.40 21.98
CA ARG A 156 -0.31 28.83 21.77
C ARG A 156 0.42 29.22 20.49
N LEU A 157 1.53 28.54 20.19
CA LEU A 157 2.38 28.87 19.05
C LEU A 157 1.80 28.32 17.74
N LYS A 158 1.89 29.11 16.69
CA LYS A 158 1.51 28.75 15.34
C LYS A 158 2.69 28.24 14.53
N VAL A 159 2.42 27.41 13.54
CA VAL A 159 3.41 26.93 12.56
C VAL A 159 4.20 28.09 11.96
N SER A 160 3.54 29.19 11.62
CA SER A 160 4.17 30.39 11.04
C SER A 160 5.23 31.05 11.91
N GLU A 161 5.21 30.84 13.22
CA GLU A 161 6.17 31.42 14.16
C GLU A 161 7.45 30.58 14.30
N VAL A 162 7.38 29.31 13.87
CA VAL A 162 8.43 28.31 14.11
C VAL A 162 9.02 27.75 12.82
N MET A 163 8.25 27.71 11.74
CA MET A 163 8.67 27.14 10.45
C MET A 163 9.91 27.81 9.88
N THR A 164 10.72 27.08 9.14
CA THR A 164 11.74 27.61 8.27
C THR A 164 11.08 28.22 7.03
N ARG A 165 11.30 29.52 6.77
CA ARG A 165 10.74 30.25 5.61
C ARG A 165 11.78 30.89 4.72
N GLU A 166 12.97 31.14 5.22
CA GLU A 166 14.07 31.73 4.45
C GLU A 166 14.98 30.64 3.88
N ASN A 167 15.54 30.91 2.70
CA ASN A 167 16.47 30.01 2.01
C ASN A 167 15.92 28.58 1.84
N LEU A 168 14.62 28.48 1.52
CA LEU A 168 14.01 27.19 1.24
C LEU A 168 14.69 26.52 0.05
N ILE A 169 15.18 25.29 0.25
CA ILE A 169 15.70 24.49 -0.84
C ILE A 169 14.53 23.76 -1.49
N THR A 170 14.30 24.00 -2.77
CA THR A 170 13.22 23.43 -3.56
C THR A 170 13.76 22.85 -4.85
N GLY A 171 13.02 21.91 -5.44
CA GLY A 171 13.27 21.38 -6.79
C GLY A 171 12.11 21.67 -7.73
N PRO A 172 12.31 21.64 -9.04
CA PRO A 172 11.21 21.69 -10.00
C PRO A 172 10.40 20.39 -9.95
N SER A 173 9.11 20.46 -10.34
CA SER A 173 8.18 19.32 -10.28
C SER A 173 8.61 18.11 -11.12
N ASN A 174 9.45 18.31 -12.14
CA ASN A 174 9.97 17.29 -13.06
C ASN A 174 11.43 16.90 -12.78
N ILE A 175 11.96 17.18 -11.60
CA ILE A 175 13.35 16.87 -11.23
C ILE A 175 13.66 15.38 -11.36
N SER A 176 14.85 15.03 -11.83
CA SER A 176 15.31 13.64 -11.82
C SER A 176 15.60 13.17 -10.38
N LYS A 177 15.60 11.84 -10.16
CA LYS A 177 15.97 11.28 -8.84
C LYS A 177 17.41 11.63 -8.48
N GLU A 178 18.31 11.57 -9.44
CA GLU A 178 19.73 11.86 -9.28
C GLU A 178 19.94 13.33 -8.86
N ASP A 179 19.32 14.26 -9.56
CA ASP A 179 19.42 15.69 -9.25
C ASP A 179 18.79 16.01 -7.88
N ALA A 180 17.68 15.35 -7.54
CA ALA A 180 17.04 15.52 -6.22
C ALA A 180 17.94 15.02 -5.08
N HIS A 181 18.59 13.86 -5.28
CA HIS A 181 19.59 13.34 -4.33
C HIS A 181 20.74 14.31 -4.13
N ASP A 182 21.28 14.85 -5.23
CA ASP A 182 22.40 15.80 -5.19
C ASP A 182 22.03 17.11 -4.49
N LEU A 183 20.81 17.61 -4.70
CA LEU A 183 20.31 18.78 -3.96
C LEU A 183 20.18 18.51 -2.47
N LEU A 184 19.60 17.37 -2.08
CA LEU A 184 19.50 16.97 -0.67
C LEU A 184 20.88 16.85 -0.01
N ALA A 185 21.82 16.18 -0.68
CA ALA A 185 23.19 15.98 -0.19
C ALA A 185 23.97 17.30 -0.09
N LYS A 186 23.94 18.12 -1.14
CA LYS A 186 24.64 19.42 -1.21
C LYS A 186 24.20 20.38 -0.11
N HIS A 187 22.88 20.46 0.11
CA HIS A 187 22.32 21.38 1.10
C HIS A 187 22.12 20.77 2.48
N LYS A 188 22.43 19.45 2.65
CA LYS A 188 22.27 18.69 3.89
C LYS A 188 20.86 18.79 4.49
N VAL A 189 19.84 18.77 3.61
CA VAL A 189 18.43 18.78 3.98
C VAL A 189 17.83 17.38 3.80
N GLU A 190 16.86 17.04 4.64
CA GLU A 190 16.23 15.70 4.61
C GLU A 190 14.98 15.66 3.74
N LYS A 191 14.46 16.84 3.35
CA LYS A 191 13.22 17.00 2.61
C LYS A 191 13.39 18.06 1.54
N LEU A 192 12.97 17.74 0.32
CA LEU A 192 13.02 18.62 -0.85
C LEU A 192 11.58 18.84 -1.36
N PRO A 193 10.93 19.96 -1.01
CA PRO A 193 9.67 20.33 -1.64
C PRO A 193 9.88 20.59 -3.13
N LEU A 194 8.97 20.07 -3.95
CA LEU A 194 8.94 20.31 -5.38
C LEU A 194 7.86 21.36 -5.69
N ILE A 195 8.20 22.32 -6.54
CA ILE A 195 7.28 23.40 -6.90
C ILE A 195 7.08 23.47 -8.41
N ASP A 196 5.91 23.90 -8.81
CA ASP A 196 5.62 24.23 -10.20
C ASP A 196 6.13 25.65 -10.56
N ASP A 197 5.97 26.04 -11.82
CA ASP A 197 6.39 27.37 -12.33
C ASP A 197 5.66 28.54 -11.64
N ASN A 198 4.55 28.29 -10.96
CA ASN A 198 3.78 29.29 -10.22
C ASN A 198 4.13 29.31 -8.71
N GLY A 199 5.09 28.49 -8.28
CA GLY A 199 5.48 28.34 -6.87
C GLY A 199 4.52 27.50 -6.03
N LYS A 200 3.55 26.80 -6.65
CA LYS A 200 2.68 25.86 -5.95
C LYS A 200 3.41 24.56 -5.66
N LEU A 201 3.10 23.98 -4.52
CA LEU A 201 3.64 22.70 -4.13
C LEU A 201 3.12 21.61 -5.07
N ALA A 202 4.03 20.92 -5.74
CA ALA A 202 3.75 19.83 -6.68
C ALA A 202 4.17 18.45 -6.14
N GLY A 203 5.01 18.42 -5.09
CA GLY A 203 5.49 17.17 -4.51
C GLY A 203 6.48 17.36 -3.37
N LEU A 204 6.92 16.24 -2.82
CA LEU A 204 7.94 16.19 -1.76
C LEU A 204 8.82 14.96 -1.98
N ILE A 205 10.13 15.13 -1.96
CA ILE A 205 11.11 14.04 -1.94
C ILE A 205 11.84 14.07 -0.59
N THR A 206 12.14 12.90 -0.03
CA THR A 206 12.90 12.81 1.22
C THR A 206 14.11 11.88 1.08
N VAL A 207 15.14 12.08 1.92
CA VAL A 207 16.31 11.18 1.98
C VAL A 207 15.89 9.75 2.30
N LYS A 208 14.84 9.57 3.09
CA LYS A 208 14.32 8.23 3.43
C LYS A 208 13.87 7.43 2.20
N ASP A 209 13.40 8.11 1.15
CA ASP A 209 12.92 7.45 -0.06
C ASP A 209 14.07 6.82 -0.86
N PHE A 210 15.25 7.45 -0.85
CA PHE A 210 16.47 6.90 -1.45
C PHE A 210 16.99 5.70 -0.65
N VAL A 211 17.15 5.85 0.67
CA VAL A 211 17.61 4.78 1.55
C VAL A 211 16.73 3.54 1.46
N LYS A 212 15.40 3.72 1.43
CA LYS A 212 14.46 2.59 1.32
C LYS A 212 14.54 1.90 -0.04
N THR A 213 14.77 2.64 -1.12
CA THR A 213 14.93 2.05 -2.46
C THR A 213 16.17 1.15 -2.53
N GLU A 214 17.26 1.56 -1.91
CA GLU A 214 18.48 0.74 -1.81
C GLU A 214 18.31 -0.45 -0.87
N GLN A 215 17.59 -0.27 0.23
CA GLN A 215 17.38 -1.31 1.24
C GLN A 215 16.41 -2.40 0.76
N TYR A 216 15.43 -2.05 -0.08
CA TYR A 216 14.39 -2.96 -0.59
C TYR A 216 14.31 -2.94 -2.12
N PRO A 217 15.32 -3.45 -2.83
CA PRO A 217 15.39 -3.42 -4.29
C PRO A 217 14.28 -4.23 -4.95
N ASP A 218 13.79 -5.28 -4.29
CA ASP A 218 12.76 -6.19 -4.80
C ASP A 218 11.34 -5.81 -4.40
N ALA A 219 11.15 -4.65 -3.75
CA ALA A 219 9.85 -4.23 -3.26
C ALA A 219 8.79 -4.17 -4.37
N THR A 220 7.61 -4.69 -4.07
CA THR A 220 6.44 -4.66 -4.97
C THR A 220 5.83 -3.26 -4.96
N LYS A 221 6.11 -2.49 -6.02
CA LYS A 221 5.72 -1.08 -6.15
C LYS A 221 4.85 -0.83 -7.38
N ASP A 222 4.04 0.22 -7.29
CA ASP A 222 3.31 0.77 -8.43
C ASP A 222 4.20 1.71 -9.28
N GLU A 223 3.64 2.25 -10.35
CA GLU A 223 4.35 3.15 -11.28
C GLU A 223 4.78 4.46 -10.62
N GLN A 224 4.15 4.87 -9.51
CA GLN A 224 4.53 6.03 -8.71
C GLN A 224 5.58 5.69 -7.64
N GLY A 225 6.04 4.45 -7.57
CA GLY A 225 7.03 3.98 -6.60
C GLY A 225 6.47 3.73 -5.20
N ARG A 226 5.14 3.70 -5.04
CA ARG A 226 4.46 3.38 -3.78
C ARG A 226 4.31 1.88 -3.63
N LEU A 227 4.35 1.38 -2.40
CA LEU A 227 4.11 -0.05 -2.14
C LEU A 227 2.72 -0.47 -2.62
N ARG A 228 2.64 -1.66 -3.22
CA ARG A 228 1.36 -2.26 -3.59
C ARG A 228 0.73 -2.95 -2.40
N VAL A 229 -0.61 -2.85 -2.33
CA VAL A 229 -1.42 -3.44 -1.27
C VAL A 229 -2.72 -3.99 -1.81
N ALA A 230 -3.13 -5.14 -1.30
CA ALA A 230 -4.44 -5.72 -1.55
C ALA A 230 -5.34 -5.56 -0.32
N ALA A 231 -6.65 -5.61 -0.51
CA ALA A 231 -7.60 -5.56 0.59
C ALA A 231 -8.79 -6.51 0.36
N GLY A 232 -9.12 -7.27 1.41
CA GLY A 232 -10.27 -8.14 1.44
C GLY A 232 -11.57 -7.33 1.51
N ILE A 233 -12.54 -7.73 0.69
CA ILE A 233 -13.92 -7.26 0.75
C ILE A 233 -14.86 -8.47 0.85
N GLY A 234 -16.06 -8.24 1.30
CA GLY A 234 -17.10 -9.26 1.24
C GLY A 234 -17.83 -9.25 -0.12
N PHE A 235 -19.00 -9.85 -0.14
CA PHE A 235 -19.88 -9.84 -1.31
C PHE A 235 -21.33 -9.42 -0.95
N LEU A 236 -21.58 -9.10 0.33
CA LEU A 236 -22.87 -8.68 0.87
C LEU A 236 -22.74 -7.39 1.67
N GLY A 237 -23.88 -6.78 1.99
CA GLY A 237 -23.94 -5.61 2.89
C GLY A 237 -23.16 -4.42 2.36
N ASP A 238 -22.12 -4.04 3.08
CA ASP A 238 -21.28 -2.87 2.81
C ASP A 238 -20.19 -3.09 1.76
N ALA A 239 -20.07 -4.30 1.20
CA ALA A 239 -18.91 -4.70 0.37
C ALA A 239 -18.63 -3.75 -0.80
N TYR A 240 -19.66 -3.24 -1.48
CA TYR A 240 -19.49 -2.29 -2.57
C TYR A 240 -19.00 -0.91 -2.08
N ASN A 241 -19.58 -0.38 -1.01
CA ASN A 241 -19.13 0.89 -0.43
C ASN A 241 -17.71 0.80 0.12
N ARG A 242 -17.37 -0.34 0.70
CA ARG A 242 -16.01 -0.67 1.15
C ARG A 242 -15.04 -0.68 -0.03
N ALA A 243 -15.37 -1.35 -1.11
CA ALA A 243 -14.56 -1.35 -2.33
C ALA A 243 -14.32 0.08 -2.85
N SER A 244 -15.37 0.94 -2.86
CA SER A 244 -15.24 2.34 -3.29
C SER A 244 -14.28 3.14 -2.40
N ALA A 245 -14.41 3.04 -1.08
CA ALA A 245 -13.51 3.72 -0.16
C ALA A 245 -12.05 3.25 -0.27
N LEU A 246 -11.84 1.94 -0.48
CA LEU A 246 -10.52 1.37 -0.72
C LEU A 246 -9.89 1.85 -2.04
N MET A 247 -10.72 2.02 -3.09
CA MET A 247 -10.29 2.62 -4.36
C MET A 247 -9.83 4.07 -4.18
N GLU A 248 -10.60 4.87 -3.45
CA GLU A 248 -10.24 6.25 -3.13
C GLU A 248 -8.94 6.34 -2.33
N ALA A 249 -8.68 5.36 -1.46
CA ALA A 249 -7.43 5.25 -0.72
C ALA A 249 -6.26 4.72 -1.58
N GLY A 250 -6.51 4.25 -2.82
CA GLY A 250 -5.48 3.82 -3.77
C GLY A 250 -5.08 2.34 -3.65
N VAL A 251 -5.99 1.44 -3.26
CA VAL A 251 -5.74 0.00 -3.24
C VAL A 251 -5.41 -0.52 -4.65
N ASP A 252 -4.47 -1.47 -4.77
CA ASP A 252 -4.06 -2.05 -6.05
C ASP A 252 -4.90 -3.29 -6.42
N VAL A 253 -5.36 -4.03 -5.42
CA VAL A 253 -6.10 -5.28 -5.62
C VAL A 253 -7.25 -5.37 -4.63
N LEU A 254 -8.44 -5.66 -5.11
CA LEU A 254 -9.59 -6.03 -4.29
C LEU A 254 -9.74 -7.55 -4.28
N VAL A 255 -9.90 -8.13 -3.08
CA VAL A 255 -10.08 -9.57 -2.90
C VAL A 255 -11.50 -9.84 -2.43
N VAL A 256 -12.33 -10.41 -3.30
CA VAL A 256 -13.67 -10.91 -2.94
C VAL A 256 -13.49 -12.26 -2.25
N ASP A 257 -13.29 -12.18 -0.92
CA ASP A 257 -12.96 -13.34 -0.10
C ASP A 257 -14.23 -13.99 0.49
N THR A 258 -14.44 -15.25 0.16
CA THR A 258 -15.55 -16.08 0.63
C THR A 258 -15.16 -17.55 0.73
N ALA A 259 -15.76 -18.26 1.68
CA ALA A 259 -15.57 -19.72 1.83
C ALA A 259 -16.02 -20.52 0.59
N ASN A 260 -16.98 -19.98 -0.20
CA ASN A 260 -17.46 -20.58 -1.44
C ASN A 260 -17.57 -19.51 -2.52
N GLY A 261 -16.56 -19.35 -3.33
CA GLY A 261 -16.50 -18.37 -4.41
C GLY A 261 -17.46 -18.64 -5.56
N GLU A 262 -17.98 -19.88 -5.70
CA GLU A 262 -19.02 -20.22 -6.69
C GLU A 262 -20.43 -19.77 -6.26
N ALA A 263 -20.58 -19.17 -5.08
CA ALA A 263 -21.84 -18.61 -4.62
C ALA A 263 -22.29 -17.48 -5.58
N LYS A 264 -23.55 -17.54 -6.03
CA LYS A 264 -24.11 -16.58 -7.01
C LYS A 264 -23.84 -15.13 -6.61
N LEU A 265 -24.04 -14.78 -5.35
CA LEU A 265 -23.87 -13.40 -4.87
C LEU A 265 -22.39 -12.94 -4.90
N ALA A 266 -21.45 -13.85 -4.74
CA ALA A 266 -20.02 -13.55 -4.89
C ALA A 266 -19.66 -13.27 -6.36
N LEU A 267 -20.16 -14.12 -7.28
CA LEU A 267 -20.00 -13.92 -8.72
C LEU A 267 -20.68 -12.62 -9.19
N ASP A 268 -21.88 -12.32 -8.69
CA ASP A 268 -22.58 -11.07 -9.01
C ASP A 268 -21.81 -9.84 -8.49
N MET A 269 -21.16 -9.91 -7.33
CA MET A 269 -20.30 -8.83 -6.83
C MET A 269 -19.09 -8.63 -7.74
N ILE A 270 -18.40 -9.70 -8.13
CA ILE A 270 -17.25 -9.62 -9.06
C ILE A 270 -17.68 -8.97 -10.38
N ARG A 271 -18.80 -9.42 -10.97
CA ARG A 271 -19.34 -8.82 -12.21
C ARG A 271 -19.68 -7.35 -12.04
N ARG A 272 -20.30 -6.98 -10.92
CA ARG A 272 -20.62 -5.59 -10.60
C ARG A 272 -19.38 -4.71 -10.56
N LEU A 273 -18.33 -5.14 -9.85
CA LEU A 273 -17.07 -4.39 -9.75
C LEU A 273 -16.38 -4.31 -11.12
N LYS A 274 -16.32 -5.41 -11.88
CA LYS A 274 -15.68 -5.44 -13.21
C LYS A 274 -16.42 -4.61 -14.26
N SER A 275 -17.73 -4.46 -14.15
CA SER A 275 -18.55 -3.67 -15.08
C SER A 275 -18.59 -2.18 -14.75
N ASP A 276 -18.20 -1.79 -13.55
CA ASP A 276 -18.24 -0.40 -13.11
C ASP A 276 -16.94 0.32 -13.45
N SER A 277 -17.06 1.42 -14.18
CA SER A 277 -15.90 2.23 -14.59
C SER A 277 -15.14 2.84 -13.42
N ALA A 278 -15.75 2.99 -12.24
CA ALA A 278 -15.09 3.46 -11.03
C ALA A 278 -13.96 2.53 -10.58
N PHE A 279 -14.03 1.24 -10.90
CA PHE A 279 -13.00 0.24 -10.54
C PHE A 279 -12.04 -0.08 -11.70
N LYS A 280 -12.03 0.74 -12.74
CA LYS A 280 -11.08 0.57 -13.84
C LYS A 280 -9.66 0.85 -13.35
N GLY A 281 -8.77 -0.12 -13.53
CA GLY A 281 -7.35 -0.02 -13.13
C GLY A 281 -7.05 -0.66 -11.77
N VAL A 282 -8.07 -1.27 -11.10
CA VAL A 282 -7.83 -2.14 -9.95
C VAL A 282 -8.05 -3.60 -10.34
N ASP A 283 -7.16 -4.46 -9.87
CA ASP A 283 -7.32 -5.90 -10.09
C ASP A 283 -8.29 -6.51 -9.07
N ILE A 284 -9.05 -7.52 -9.51
CA ILE A 284 -10.02 -8.22 -8.66
C ILE A 284 -9.66 -9.68 -8.61
N ILE A 285 -9.44 -10.19 -7.40
CA ILE A 285 -9.24 -11.60 -7.09
C ILE A 285 -10.52 -12.13 -6.46
N GLY A 286 -11.03 -13.27 -6.95
CA GLY A 286 -12.17 -13.96 -6.36
C GLY A 286 -11.78 -15.33 -5.82
N GLY A 287 -12.39 -15.76 -4.72
CA GLY A 287 -12.18 -17.08 -4.08
C GLY A 287 -13.12 -17.29 -2.87
N ASN A 288 -13.08 -18.50 -2.29
CA ASN A 288 -12.24 -19.64 -2.68
C ASN A 288 -12.92 -20.49 -3.75
N VAL A 289 -12.15 -21.09 -4.62
CA VAL A 289 -12.63 -22.08 -5.60
C VAL A 289 -11.87 -23.40 -5.44
N ALA A 290 -12.62 -24.49 -5.51
CA ALA A 290 -12.08 -25.85 -5.39
C ALA A 290 -12.41 -26.73 -6.60
N THR A 291 -13.16 -26.21 -7.58
CA THR A 291 -13.62 -26.97 -8.73
C THR A 291 -13.28 -26.24 -10.04
N ARG A 292 -13.15 -26.99 -11.12
CA ARG A 292 -12.99 -26.44 -12.47
C ARG A 292 -14.20 -25.54 -12.84
N GLN A 293 -15.41 -25.97 -12.48
CA GLN A 293 -16.63 -25.24 -12.77
C GLN A 293 -16.65 -23.89 -12.04
N GLY A 294 -16.27 -23.88 -10.74
CA GLY A 294 -16.18 -22.64 -9.95
C GLY A 294 -15.14 -21.68 -10.52
N ALA A 295 -13.96 -22.19 -10.91
CA ALA A 295 -12.95 -21.36 -11.55
C ALA A 295 -13.45 -20.78 -12.89
N GLN A 296 -14.11 -21.58 -13.73
CA GLN A 296 -14.69 -21.13 -14.99
C GLN A 296 -15.77 -20.05 -14.76
N ALA A 297 -16.64 -20.25 -13.77
CA ALA A 297 -17.68 -19.26 -13.44
C ALA A 297 -17.14 -17.90 -12.97
N MET A 298 -15.92 -17.87 -12.40
CA MET A 298 -15.23 -16.63 -12.04
C MET A 298 -14.54 -15.96 -13.24
N ILE A 299 -14.14 -16.73 -14.24
CA ILE A 299 -13.50 -16.22 -15.47
C ILE A 299 -14.55 -15.59 -16.40
N ASP A 300 -15.72 -16.22 -16.51
CA ASP A 300 -16.86 -15.78 -17.35
C ASP A 300 -17.54 -14.51 -16.79
#